data_3d51c7e74855ebadeba2c4ac87b6e66d
#
_entry.id   3d51c7e74855ebadeba2c4ac87b6e66d
#
_cell.length_a   1.000
_cell.length_b   1.000
_cell.length_c   1.000
_cell.angle_alpha   90.00
_cell.angle_beta   90.00
_cell.angle_gamma   90.00
#
_symmetry.space_group_name_H-M   'P 1'
#
loop_
_entity.id
_entity.type
_entity.pdbx_description
1 polymer ?
#
loop_
_entity_poly.entity_id
_entity_poly.type
_entity_poly.pdbx_seq_one_letter_code
_entity_poly.pdbx_strand_id
1 'polypeptide(L)'
;MTVLTTMTSSTNRINFTKASIENLPIPESGWKYYYDTKVPGLAVGVGASGVKTYVLYKKINRRPERIKIGRTTDLTVDEARTKAIEHNGKVALGSNPADKKRQQRAEITFGEMFTLYYEQHSKPRKKTHKEDLAKFTKYLSDREYGVNLAKRRLSEIGIHEIKTVFNKIAETHPITANRVLALVSSVFSEAIRAELYDGLNPCRGVRRHKENKRSRFLTREELPAFFRAVDECKNSVARDYIKMSLVTGARRSNVLAMRWDQISFVRKEWTIPETKNGEPQIIPLLPQALEILAERKADPDAVNGPFVFPSTGAKGHLVEPKRAWETIRKKAGIEDVRLHDLRRTFGAWMAGSGANLSIIGKSLNHKSLYTTKTYDRLWIDPVREAMEKAVGSIFTAGGSRSR
;
A
#
# COMPACT_ATOMS: atom_id res chain seq x y z
N MET A 1 68.07 51.13 11.13
CA MET A 1 67.34 51.28 9.81
C MET A 1 66.78 49.92 9.49
N THR A 2 65.51 49.71 9.81
CA THR A 2 64.76 48.42 9.57
C THR A 2 64.01 48.59 8.26
N VAL A 3 64.43 47.84 7.28
CA VAL A 3 63.77 47.83 5.98
C VAL A 3 62.45 47.02 6.10
N LEU A 4 61.30 47.70 6.04
CA LEU A 4 59.97 47.09 5.91
C LEU A 4 59.83 46.57 4.49
N THR A 5 59.95 45.28 4.34
CA THR A 5 59.61 44.59 3.07
C THR A 5 58.07 44.57 2.92
N THR A 6 57.54 45.43 2.08
CA THR A 6 56.17 45.45 1.66
C THR A 6 55.84 44.16 0.89
N MET A 7 55.05 43.27 1.51
CA MET A 7 54.44 42.14 0.79
C MET A 7 53.48 42.65 -0.29
N THR A 8 53.96 42.61 -1.55
CA THR A 8 53.11 42.78 -2.72
C THR A 8 52.06 41.67 -2.76
N SER A 9 50.79 42.03 -2.69
CA SER A 9 49.67 41.13 -2.95
C SER A 9 49.78 40.62 -4.40
N SER A 10 50.37 39.45 -4.60
CA SER A 10 50.37 38.77 -5.89
C SER A 10 48.90 38.46 -6.28
N THR A 11 48.42 39.20 -7.27
CA THR A 11 47.12 38.95 -7.89
C THR A 11 47.13 37.55 -8.47
N ASN A 12 46.44 36.59 -7.88
CA ASN A 12 46.27 35.21 -8.39
C ASN A 12 45.43 35.21 -9.73
N ARG A 13 45.61 36.24 -10.58
CA ARG A 13 44.95 36.35 -11.87
C ARG A 13 45.96 36.14 -12.98
N ILE A 14 45.63 35.17 -13.87
CA ILE A 14 46.47 34.78 -15.01
C ILE A 14 45.60 34.54 -16.26
N ASN A 15 46.14 34.76 -17.43
CA ASN A 15 45.48 34.29 -18.63
C ASN A 15 45.64 32.77 -18.74
N PHE A 16 44.52 32.05 -18.73
CA PHE A 16 44.53 30.59 -18.84
C PHE A 16 44.95 30.18 -20.25
N THR A 17 46.03 29.44 -20.29
CA THR A 17 46.49 28.63 -21.42
C THR A 17 46.83 27.23 -20.87
N LYS A 18 46.96 26.22 -21.72
CA LYS A 18 47.36 24.89 -21.29
C LYS A 18 48.67 24.94 -20.50
N ALA A 19 49.70 25.60 -21.02
CA ALA A 19 50.99 25.74 -20.36
C ALA A 19 50.92 26.52 -19.06
N SER A 20 50.15 27.62 -18.97
CA SER A 20 50.01 28.39 -17.74
C SER A 20 49.35 27.59 -16.61
N ILE A 21 48.41 26.70 -16.96
CA ILE A 21 47.71 25.83 -15.97
C ILE A 21 48.59 24.67 -15.54
N GLU A 22 49.32 24.04 -16.46
CA GLU A 22 50.25 22.96 -16.16
C GLU A 22 51.35 23.41 -15.17
N ASN A 23 51.85 24.65 -15.32
CA ASN A 23 52.92 25.22 -14.49
C ASN A 23 52.43 25.84 -13.18
N LEU A 24 51.14 25.73 -12.80
CA LEU A 24 50.66 26.24 -11.54
C LEU A 24 51.31 25.48 -10.35
N PRO A 25 51.85 26.21 -9.35
CA PRO A 25 52.51 25.58 -8.22
C PRO A 25 51.48 24.81 -7.37
N ILE A 26 51.93 23.65 -6.90
CA ILE A 26 51.17 22.80 -6.00
C ILE A 26 51.33 23.35 -4.57
N PRO A 27 50.24 23.65 -3.84
CA PRO A 27 50.31 24.10 -2.48
C PRO A 27 50.74 22.97 -1.54
N GLU A 28 51.43 23.27 -0.45
CA GLU A 28 51.83 22.32 0.58
C GLU A 28 50.63 21.69 1.29
N SER A 29 49.55 22.45 1.44
CA SER A 29 48.30 21.97 2.04
C SER A 29 47.08 22.69 1.47
N GLY A 30 45.92 22.02 1.51
CA GLY A 30 44.61 22.61 1.10
C GLY A 30 44.48 22.86 -0.39
N TRP A 31 43.80 23.93 -0.75
CA TRP A 31 43.54 24.35 -2.11
C TRP A 31 43.96 25.79 -2.36
N LYS A 32 44.68 26.06 -3.48
CA LYS A 32 45.01 27.40 -3.95
C LYS A 32 44.27 27.68 -5.24
N TYR A 33 43.71 28.89 -5.39
CA TYR A 33 42.87 29.27 -6.55
C TYR A 33 43.51 30.35 -7.34
N TYR A 34 43.52 30.15 -8.68
CA TYR A 34 44.01 31.12 -9.69
C TYR A 34 42.84 31.47 -10.60
N TYR A 35 42.67 32.75 -10.89
CA TYR A 35 41.51 33.25 -11.62
C TYR A 35 41.86 33.64 -13.08
N ASP A 36 41.00 33.29 -14.02
CA ASP A 36 41.16 33.66 -15.42
C ASP A 36 41.00 35.18 -15.60
N THR A 37 41.83 35.77 -16.48
CA THR A 37 41.69 37.18 -16.85
C THR A 37 40.60 37.45 -17.86
N LYS A 38 40.21 36.44 -18.68
CA LYS A 38 39.23 36.57 -19.75
C LYS A 38 37.76 36.33 -19.31
N VAL A 39 37.53 35.36 -18.43
CA VAL A 39 36.18 35.05 -17.98
C VAL A 39 36.03 35.35 -16.51
N PRO A 40 35.18 36.31 -16.13
CA PRO A 40 34.97 36.68 -14.73
C PRO A 40 34.45 35.50 -13.89
N GLY A 41 35.14 35.25 -12.79
CA GLY A 41 34.78 34.19 -11.84
C GLY A 41 35.31 32.79 -12.20
N LEU A 42 35.78 32.55 -13.42
CA LEU A 42 36.46 31.30 -13.74
C LEU A 42 37.78 31.20 -13.00
N ALA A 43 38.01 30.10 -12.33
CA ALA A 43 39.23 29.82 -11.57
C ALA A 43 39.68 28.38 -11.78
N VAL A 44 40.98 28.15 -11.57
CA VAL A 44 41.55 26.80 -11.38
C VAL A 44 41.95 26.65 -9.93
N GLY A 45 41.34 25.67 -9.28
CA GLY A 45 41.78 25.20 -7.96
C GLY A 45 42.87 24.14 -8.12
N VAL A 46 43.98 24.31 -7.41
CA VAL A 46 45.08 23.35 -7.32
C VAL A 46 45.07 22.77 -5.91
N GLY A 47 44.87 21.46 -5.80
CA GLY A 47 44.95 20.77 -4.50
C GLY A 47 46.39 20.33 -4.14
N ALA A 48 46.67 20.07 -2.87
CA ALA A 48 47.98 19.57 -2.41
C ALA A 48 48.39 18.23 -3.06
N SER A 49 47.42 17.45 -3.59
CA SER A 49 47.70 16.24 -4.38
C SER A 49 48.05 16.50 -5.85
N GLY A 50 48.19 17.75 -6.27
CA GLY A 50 48.45 18.14 -7.66
C GLY A 50 47.19 18.13 -8.58
N VAL A 51 46.06 17.72 -8.08
CA VAL A 51 44.80 17.75 -8.85
C VAL A 51 44.39 19.18 -9.15
N LYS A 52 44.17 19.51 -10.43
CA LYS A 52 43.74 20.80 -10.91
C LYS A 52 42.30 20.73 -11.41
N THR A 53 41.44 21.64 -10.97
CA THR A 53 40.00 21.62 -11.28
C THR A 53 39.52 23.02 -11.64
N TYR A 54 38.84 23.15 -12.78
CA TYR A 54 38.10 24.38 -13.17
C TYR A 54 36.88 24.54 -12.25
N VAL A 55 36.73 25.73 -11.69
CA VAL A 55 35.60 26.14 -10.86
C VAL A 55 35.13 27.53 -11.27
N LEU A 56 33.84 27.80 -11.17
CA LEU A 56 33.30 29.14 -11.23
C LEU A 56 33.07 29.66 -9.81
N TYR A 57 33.75 30.76 -9.45
CA TYR A 57 33.54 31.44 -8.17
C TYR A 57 32.68 32.68 -8.41
N LYS A 58 31.53 32.73 -7.74
CA LYS A 58 30.60 33.85 -7.84
C LYS A 58 29.86 34.09 -6.54
N LYS A 59 29.58 35.34 -6.20
CA LYS A 59 28.63 35.66 -5.13
C LYS A 59 27.22 35.61 -5.68
N ILE A 60 26.40 34.72 -5.15
CA ILE A 60 24.98 34.57 -5.49
C ILE A 60 24.19 34.82 -4.21
N ASN A 61 23.22 35.73 -4.23
CA ASN A 61 22.44 36.13 -3.05
C ASN A 61 23.33 36.48 -1.83
N ARG A 62 24.39 37.24 -2.08
CA ARG A 62 25.43 37.66 -1.09
C ARG A 62 26.26 36.49 -0.52
N ARG A 63 26.10 35.26 -0.97
CA ARG A 63 26.90 34.10 -0.54
C ARG A 63 27.93 33.72 -1.60
N PRO A 64 29.20 33.44 -1.19
CA PRO A 64 30.21 32.96 -2.12
C PRO A 64 29.92 31.50 -2.50
N GLU A 65 29.75 31.24 -3.79
CA GLU A 65 29.54 29.91 -4.33
C GLU A 65 30.69 29.48 -5.23
N ARG A 66 31.06 28.18 -5.15
CA ARG A 66 32.05 27.56 -6.05
C ARG A 66 31.39 26.43 -6.81
N ILE A 67 31.14 26.64 -8.11
CA ILE A 67 30.54 25.67 -9.00
C ILE A 67 31.67 24.91 -9.70
N LYS A 68 31.78 23.60 -9.46
CA LYS A 68 32.76 22.76 -10.16
C LYS A 68 32.37 22.61 -11.62
N ILE A 69 33.30 22.93 -12.55
CA ILE A 69 33.11 22.81 -13.99
C ILE A 69 33.64 21.48 -14.50
N GLY A 70 34.87 21.09 -14.11
CA GLY A 70 35.50 19.83 -14.51
C GLY A 70 36.99 19.81 -14.17
N ARG A 71 37.64 18.66 -14.36
CA ARG A 71 39.10 18.56 -14.21
C ARG A 71 39.79 19.18 -15.40
N THR A 72 41.02 19.69 -15.22
CA THR A 72 41.84 20.25 -16.29
C THR A 72 42.38 19.19 -17.26
N THR A 73 42.31 17.90 -16.86
CA THR A 73 42.62 16.74 -17.70
C THR A 73 41.46 16.42 -18.65
N ASP A 74 40.23 16.78 -18.30
CA ASP A 74 39.00 16.34 -18.96
C ASP A 74 38.43 17.47 -19.89
N LEU A 75 38.87 18.68 -19.67
CA LEU A 75 38.38 19.88 -20.40
C LEU A 75 39.54 20.77 -20.83
N THR A 76 39.46 21.27 -22.03
CA THR A 76 40.32 22.35 -22.53
C THR A 76 39.97 23.70 -21.89
N VAL A 77 40.86 24.67 -22.01
CA VAL A 77 40.64 26.03 -21.48
C VAL A 77 39.41 26.69 -22.10
N ASP A 78 39.23 26.52 -23.42
CA ASP A 78 38.11 27.14 -24.13
C ASP A 78 36.78 26.49 -23.81
N GLU A 79 36.73 25.16 -23.63
CA GLU A 79 35.53 24.47 -23.14
C GLU A 79 35.18 24.90 -21.70
N ALA A 80 36.20 25.08 -20.86
CA ALA A 80 35.99 25.57 -19.49
C ALA A 80 35.46 27.01 -19.46
N ARG A 81 35.97 27.90 -20.38
CA ARG A 81 35.44 29.24 -20.55
C ARG A 81 34.00 29.24 -21.02
N THR A 82 33.67 28.45 -22.05
CA THR A 82 32.31 28.33 -22.58
C THR A 82 31.34 27.88 -21.48
N LYS A 83 31.67 26.83 -20.73
CA LYS A 83 30.86 26.38 -19.61
C LYS A 83 30.72 27.41 -18.50
N ALA A 84 31.80 28.18 -18.20
CA ALA A 84 31.75 29.23 -17.20
C ALA A 84 30.81 30.38 -17.64
N ILE A 85 30.82 30.76 -18.93
CA ILE A 85 29.92 31.77 -19.49
C ILE A 85 28.47 31.29 -19.43
N GLU A 86 28.22 30.05 -19.80
CA GLU A 86 26.88 29.44 -19.70
C GLU A 86 26.34 29.43 -18.25
N HIS A 87 27.19 29.04 -17.29
CA HIS A 87 26.82 29.09 -15.86
C HIS A 87 26.60 30.53 -15.39
N ASN A 88 27.39 31.47 -15.84
CA ASN A 88 27.21 32.89 -15.54
C ASN A 88 25.86 33.41 -16.06
N GLY A 89 25.45 33.01 -17.27
CA GLY A 89 24.14 33.32 -17.82
C GLY A 89 22.99 32.76 -17.01
N LYS A 90 23.07 31.48 -16.64
CA LYS A 90 22.04 30.83 -15.78
C LYS A 90 21.89 31.54 -14.43
N VAL A 91 23.02 31.95 -13.82
CA VAL A 91 23.01 32.70 -12.56
C VAL A 91 22.40 34.08 -12.73
N ALA A 92 22.69 34.77 -13.86
CA ALA A 92 22.10 36.08 -14.15
C ALA A 92 20.58 36.01 -14.34
N LEU A 93 20.06 34.88 -14.84
CA LEU A 93 18.62 34.56 -14.95
C LEU A 93 18.00 34.06 -13.65
N GLY A 94 18.68 34.20 -12.49
CA GLY A 94 18.17 33.83 -11.18
C GLY A 94 18.31 32.32 -10.80
N SER A 95 18.94 31.53 -11.67
CA SER A 95 19.14 30.09 -11.40
C SER A 95 20.47 29.88 -10.65
N ASN A 96 20.39 29.35 -9.42
CA ASN A 96 21.59 28.94 -8.66
C ASN A 96 21.74 27.41 -8.68
N PRO A 97 22.71 26.84 -9.44
CA PRO A 97 22.95 25.40 -9.46
C PRO A 97 23.33 24.80 -8.10
N ALA A 98 23.98 25.62 -7.23
CA ALA A 98 24.34 25.19 -5.89
C ALA A 98 23.13 25.10 -4.97
N ASP A 99 22.15 25.99 -5.09
CA ASP A 99 20.90 25.93 -4.31
C ASP A 99 20.05 24.75 -4.75
N LYS A 100 19.93 24.46 -6.06
CA LYS A 100 19.28 23.24 -6.53
C LYS A 100 19.89 21.98 -5.89
N LYS A 101 21.21 21.90 -5.87
CA LYS A 101 21.91 20.76 -5.26
C LYS A 101 21.75 20.72 -3.74
N ARG A 102 21.64 21.89 -3.10
CA ARG A 102 21.38 22.03 -1.65
C ARG A 102 19.94 21.64 -1.31
N GLN A 103 18.97 22.13 -2.08
CA GLN A 103 17.56 21.75 -1.99
C GLN A 103 17.38 20.26 -2.19
N GLN A 104 17.98 19.67 -3.22
CA GLN A 104 18.00 18.22 -3.41
C GLN A 104 18.62 17.48 -2.22
N ARG A 105 19.67 17.98 -1.58
CA ARG A 105 20.27 17.35 -0.39
C ARG A 105 19.44 17.47 0.87
N ALA A 106 18.63 18.50 0.98
CA ALA A 106 17.70 18.74 2.07
C ALA A 106 16.34 18.08 1.87
N GLU A 107 16.10 17.54 0.66
CA GLU A 107 14.84 16.86 0.33
C GLU A 107 14.67 15.59 1.17
N ILE A 108 13.46 15.41 1.66
CA ILE A 108 13.07 14.25 2.48
C ILE A 108 13.22 12.93 1.69
N THR A 109 13.73 11.92 2.35
CA THR A 109 13.77 10.56 1.80
C THR A 109 12.40 9.89 1.85
N PHE A 110 12.20 8.85 1.04
CA PHE A 110 10.97 8.06 1.09
C PHE A 110 10.76 7.39 2.46
N GLY A 111 11.84 6.99 3.15
CA GLY A 111 11.76 6.40 4.49
C GLY A 111 11.28 7.40 5.54
N GLU A 112 11.79 8.63 5.52
CA GLU A 112 11.33 9.70 6.39
C GLU A 112 9.89 10.08 6.09
N MET A 113 9.52 10.19 4.80
CA MET A 113 8.14 10.45 4.39
C MET A 113 7.20 9.31 4.80
N PHE A 114 7.63 8.05 4.68
CA PHE A 114 6.84 6.92 5.16
C PHE A 114 6.61 7.00 6.67
N THR A 115 7.62 7.40 7.46
CA THR A 115 7.48 7.58 8.91
C THR A 115 6.43 8.64 9.24
N LEU A 116 6.46 9.79 8.56
CA LEU A 116 5.42 10.82 8.69
C LEU A 116 4.03 10.29 8.33
N TYR A 117 3.92 9.64 7.17
CA TYR A 117 2.67 9.00 6.74
C TYR A 117 2.18 7.95 7.74
N TYR A 118 3.08 7.13 8.29
CA TYR A 118 2.72 6.08 9.24
C TYR A 118 2.17 6.68 10.54
N GLU A 119 2.86 7.65 11.14
CA GLU A 119 2.44 8.23 12.43
C GLU A 119 1.21 9.14 12.28
N GLN A 120 1.11 9.94 11.23
CA GLN A 120 0.05 10.94 11.09
C GLN A 120 -1.19 10.43 10.36
N HIS A 121 -1.05 9.40 9.49
CA HIS A 121 -2.15 8.90 8.68
C HIS A 121 -2.47 7.44 8.92
N SER A 122 -1.51 6.51 8.82
CA SER A 122 -1.78 5.08 8.84
C SER A 122 -2.19 4.60 10.23
N LYS A 123 -1.38 4.91 11.24
CA LYS A 123 -1.56 4.47 12.64
C LYS A 123 -2.86 4.97 13.27
N PRO A 124 -3.25 6.27 13.17
CA PRO A 124 -4.50 6.75 13.76
C PRO A 124 -5.76 6.33 13.00
N ARG A 125 -5.67 6.05 11.69
CA ARG A 125 -6.85 5.85 10.83
C ARG A 125 -7.07 4.42 10.35
N LYS A 126 -6.04 3.55 10.39
CA LYS A 126 -6.12 2.20 9.84
C LYS A 126 -5.95 1.13 10.92
N LYS A 127 -6.93 0.25 11.06
CA LYS A 127 -6.78 -0.97 11.90
C LYS A 127 -5.64 -1.88 11.40
N THR A 128 -5.25 -1.77 10.13
CA THR A 128 -4.18 -2.56 9.48
C THR A 128 -2.84 -1.82 9.36
N HIS A 129 -2.60 -0.78 10.16
CA HIS A 129 -1.36 -0.01 10.12
C HIS A 129 -0.09 -0.86 10.27
N LYS A 130 -0.14 -1.91 11.11
CA LYS A 130 0.98 -2.85 11.31
C LYS A 130 1.35 -3.59 10.01
N GLU A 131 0.38 -3.86 9.15
CA GLU A 131 0.62 -4.46 7.83
C GLU A 131 1.32 -3.47 6.87
N ASP A 132 1.00 -2.17 6.95
CA ASP A 132 1.68 -1.14 6.18
C ASP A 132 3.15 -1.06 6.59
N LEU A 133 3.43 -1.08 7.91
CA LEU A 133 4.80 -1.12 8.44
C LEU A 133 5.55 -2.39 7.99
N ALA A 134 4.92 -3.56 8.10
CA ALA A 134 5.53 -4.83 7.67
C ALA A 134 5.86 -4.83 6.17
N LYS A 135 4.96 -4.29 5.31
CA LYS A 135 5.22 -4.15 3.86
C LYS A 135 6.38 -3.19 3.59
N PHE A 136 6.44 -2.06 4.28
CA PHE A 136 7.54 -1.11 4.16
C PHE A 136 8.87 -1.77 4.53
N THR A 137 8.95 -2.38 5.72
CA THR A 137 10.17 -3.02 6.21
C THR A 137 10.63 -4.14 5.27
N LYS A 138 9.71 -4.98 4.81
CA LYS A 138 10.07 -6.15 3.97
C LYS A 138 10.44 -5.77 2.54
N TYR A 139 9.70 -4.86 1.91
CA TYR A 139 9.77 -4.67 0.46
C TYR A 139 10.43 -3.35 0.02
N LEU A 140 10.51 -2.35 0.89
CA LEU A 140 10.88 -0.98 0.50
C LEU A 140 12.14 -0.47 1.18
N SER A 141 12.55 -1.08 2.31
CA SER A 141 13.72 -0.66 3.10
C SER A 141 14.99 -1.45 2.80
N ASP A 142 14.93 -2.41 1.90
CA ASP A 142 16.03 -3.29 1.52
C ASP A 142 16.25 -3.29 0.00
N ARG A 143 17.40 -3.85 -0.47
CA ARG A 143 17.71 -4.07 -1.88
C ARG A 143 17.28 -5.44 -2.40
N GLU A 144 16.77 -6.31 -1.56
CA GLU A 144 16.29 -7.65 -1.95
C GLU A 144 15.31 -7.59 -3.14
N TYR A 145 14.50 -6.51 -3.18
CA TYR A 145 13.54 -6.27 -4.26
C TYR A 145 14.06 -5.28 -5.32
N GLY A 146 15.38 -5.22 -5.52
CA GLY A 146 16.05 -4.48 -6.57
C GLY A 146 16.46 -3.05 -6.18
N VAL A 147 15.63 -2.30 -5.48
CA VAL A 147 15.89 -0.90 -5.08
C VAL A 147 15.49 -0.67 -3.63
N ASN A 148 16.41 -0.13 -2.82
CA ASN A 148 16.06 0.37 -1.49
C ASN A 148 15.40 1.75 -1.63
N LEU A 149 14.07 1.78 -1.69
CA LEU A 149 13.33 3.03 -1.83
C LEU A 149 13.45 3.91 -0.58
N ALA A 150 13.54 3.32 0.62
CA ALA A 150 13.60 4.07 1.86
C ALA A 150 14.77 5.06 1.91
N LYS A 151 15.90 4.72 1.29
CA LYS A 151 17.11 5.55 1.26
C LYS A 151 17.15 6.58 0.13
N ARG A 152 16.18 6.52 -0.81
CA ARG A 152 16.11 7.46 -1.92
C ARG A 152 15.28 8.69 -1.54
N ARG A 153 15.63 9.84 -2.10
CA ARG A 153 14.80 11.04 -2.03
C ARG A 153 13.57 10.87 -2.90
N LEU A 154 12.50 11.58 -2.58
CA LEU A 154 11.25 11.47 -3.35
C LEU A 154 11.46 11.83 -4.82
N SER A 155 12.28 12.84 -5.13
CA SER A 155 12.62 13.24 -6.52
C SER A 155 13.46 12.23 -7.30
N GLU A 156 14.15 11.33 -6.60
CA GLU A 156 14.97 10.27 -7.19
C GLU A 156 14.17 9.00 -7.52
N ILE A 157 12.88 8.97 -7.12
CA ILE A 157 12.01 7.80 -7.32
C ILE A 157 11.07 8.09 -8.48
N GLY A 158 11.43 7.58 -9.64
CA GLY A 158 10.58 7.61 -10.82
C GLY A 158 9.79 6.30 -11.02
N ILE A 159 9.07 6.24 -12.12
CA ILE A 159 8.30 5.04 -12.52
C ILE A 159 9.20 3.81 -12.70
N HIS A 160 10.46 3.99 -13.06
CA HIS A 160 11.42 2.89 -13.26
C HIS A 160 11.72 2.17 -11.95
N GLU A 161 12.06 2.92 -10.90
CA GLU A 161 12.32 2.37 -9.56
C GLU A 161 11.08 1.66 -9.01
N ILE A 162 9.90 2.25 -9.19
CA ILE A 162 8.64 1.65 -8.77
C ILE A 162 8.38 0.34 -9.52
N LYS A 163 8.56 0.31 -10.85
CA LYS A 163 8.39 -0.92 -11.65
C LYS A 163 9.39 -2.00 -11.27
N THR A 164 10.64 -1.65 -10.96
CA THR A 164 11.66 -2.60 -10.53
C THR A 164 11.22 -3.35 -9.27
N VAL A 165 10.83 -2.62 -8.22
CA VAL A 165 10.34 -3.23 -6.97
C VAL A 165 9.03 -4.00 -7.20
N PHE A 166 8.09 -3.41 -7.95
CA PHE A 166 6.79 -4.01 -8.25
C PHE A 166 6.93 -5.35 -8.96
N ASN A 167 7.74 -5.40 -10.04
CA ASN A 167 7.95 -6.61 -10.82
C ASN A 167 8.65 -7.69 -10.00
N LYS A 168 9.67 -7.30 -9.21
CA LYS A 168 10.40 -8.25 -8.38
C LYS A 168 9.51 -8.92 -7.33
N ILE A 169 8.62 -8.18 -6.70
CA ILE A 169 7.61 -8.75 -5.79
C ILE A 169 6.64 -9.65 -6.56
N ALA A 170 6.26 -9.23 -7.77
CA ALA A 170 5.24 -9.92 -8.58
C ALA A 170 5.71 -11.28 -9.12
N GLU A 171 7.02 -11.53 -9.25
CA GLU A 171 7.56 -12.85 -9.63
C GLU A 171 6.98 -14.00 -8.78
N THR A 172 6.75 -13.74 -7.50
CA THR A 172 6.21 -14.74 -6.56
C THR A 172 4.85 -14.36 -5.99
N HIS A 173 4.57 -13.06 -5.83
CA HIS A 173 3.40 -12.56 -5.11
C HIS A 173 2.71 -11.37 -5.81
N PRO A 174 2.05 -11.57 -6.98
CA PRO A 174 1.49 -10.47 -7.78
C PRO A 174 0.45 -9.63 -7.04
N ILE A 175 -0.36 -10.26 -6.18
CA ILE A 175 -1.35 -9.52 -5.38
C ILE A 175 -0.69 -8.67 -4.28
N THR A 176 0.41 -9.18 -3.70
CA THR A 176 1.20 -8.41 -2.73
C THR A 176 1.85 -7.21 -3.41
N ALA A 177 2.37 -7.37 -4.64
CA ALA A 177 2.90 -6.26 -5.43
C ALA A 177 1.85 -5.14 -5.61
N ASN A 178 0.59 -5.49 -5.93
CA ASN A 178 -0.50 -4.51 -5.99
C ASN A 178 -0.72 -3.77 -4.66
N ARG A 179 -0.60 -4.47 -3.52
CA ARG A 179 -0.77 -3.87 -2.18
C ARG A 179 0.39 -2.96 -1.82
N VAL A 180 1.63 -3.36 -2.15
CA VAL A 180 2.83 -2.52 -1.96
C VAL A 180 2.77 -1.28 -2.84
N LEU A 181 2.39 -1.42 -4.12
CA LEU A 181 2.18 -0.28 -5.03
C LEU A 181 1.14 0.71 -4.47
N ALA A 182 0.05 0.21 -3.92
CA ALA A 182 -0.98 1.05 -3.30
C ALA A 182 -0.44 1.80 -2.06
N LEU A 183 0.40 1.16 -1.25
CA LEU A 183 1.05 1.79 -0.11
C LEU A 183 1.99 2.90 -0.57
N VAL A 184 2.90 2.62 -1.51
CA VAL A 184 3.83 3.62 -2.06
C VAL A 184 3.05 4.80 -2.67
N SER A 185 2.00 4.52 -3.43
CA SER A 185 1.13 5.56 -4.00
C SER A 185 0.47 6.43 -2.94
N SER A 186 0.07 5.84 -1.80
CA SER A 186 -0.51 6.59 -0.67
C SER A 186 0.52 7.50 -0.01
N VAL A 187 1.75 7.04 0.17
CA VAL A 187 2.86 7.84 0.73
C VAL A 187 3.17 9.04 -0.17
N PHE A 188 3.30 8.83 -1.49
CA PHE A 188 3.50 9.94 -2.44
C PHE A 188 2.32 10.91 -2.48
N SER A 189 1.09 10.40 -2.41
CA SER A 189 -0.10 11.27 -2.37
C SER A 189 -0.14 12.14 -1.11
N GLU A 190 0.34 11.61 0.02
CA GLU A 190 0.47 12.39 1.25
C GLU A 190 1.61 13.40 1.16
N ALA A 191 2.75 13.03 0.56
CA ALA A 191 3.86 13.95 0.31
C ALA A 191 3.44 15.15 -0.55
N ILE A 192 2.66 14.91 -1.62
CA ILE A 192 2.09 15.96 -2.47
C ILE A 192 1.12 16.85 -1.68
N ARG A 193 0.26 16.26 -0.85
CA ARG A 193 -0.72 17.01 -0.03
C ARG A 193 -0.04 17.87 1.05
N ALA A 194 1.08 17.39 1.58
CA ALA A 194 1.88 18.09 2.57
C ALA A 194 2.88 19.07 1.96
N GLU A 195 2.86 19.28 0.63
CA GLU A 195 3.79 20.15 -0.12
C GLU A 195 5.28 19.78 0.07
N LEU A 196 5.55 18.52 0.44
CA LEU A 196 6.91 17.97 0.58
C LEU A 196 7.44 17.37 -0.73
N TYR A 197 6.59 17.27 -1.77
CA TYR A 197 6.92 16.79 -3.10
C TYR A 197 6.01 17.47 -4.13
N ASP A 198 6.61 18.11 -5.11
CA ASP A 198 5.94 18.89 -6.18
C ASP A 198 5.74 18.10 -7.48
N GLY A 199 6.30 16.88 -7.57
CA GLY A 199 6.21 16.02 -8.74
C GLY A 199 4.89 15.26 -8.85
N LEU A 200 4.71 14.57 -9.97
CA LEU A 200 3.59 13.65 -10.17
C LEU A 200 3.85 12.35 -9.40
N ASN A 201 2.79 11.76 -8.84
CA ASN A 201 2.89 10.46 -8.16
C ASN A 201 3.39 9.39 -9.15
N PRO A 202 4.60 8.82 -8.94
CA PRO A 202 5.25 7.92 -9.90
C PRO A 202 4.55 6.56 -10.04
N CYS A 203 3.60 6.24 -9.16
CA CYS A 203 2.82 5.01 -9.23
C CYS A 203 1.72 5.05 -10.31
N ARG A 204 1.33 6.22 -10.82
CA ARG A 204 0.19 6.36 -11.77
C ARG A 204 0.38 5.58 -13.07
N GLY A 205 1.61 5.43 -13.55
CA GLY A 205 1.92 4.71 -14.78
C GLY A 205 2.15 3.20 -14.62
N VAL A 206 1.94 2.64 -13.42
CA VAL A 206 2.16 1.21 -13.17
C VAL A 206 0.84 0.45 -13.26
N ARG A 207 0.74 -0.45 -14.24
CA ARG A 207 -0.44 -1.31 -14.41
C ARG A 207 -0.44 -2.42 -13.36
N ARG A 208 -1.54 -2.51 -12.59
CA ARG A 208 -1.72 -3.56 -11.59
C ARG A 208 -1.97 -4.92 -12.23
N HIS A 209 -1.55 -5.98 -11.54
CA HIS A 209 -1.92 -7.34 -11.89
C HIS A 209 -3.41 -7.56 -11.69
N LYS A 210 -4.03 -8.37 -12.57
CA LYS A 210 -5.42 -8.76 -12.47
C LYS A 210 -5.64 -9.58 -11.19
N GLU A 211 -6.59 -9.17 -10.37
CA GLU A 211 -7.01 -9.93 -9.19
C GLU A 211 -8.28 -10.72 -9.53
N ASN A 212 -8.18 -12.03 -9.55
CA ASN A 212 -9.35 -12.87 -9.77
C ASN A 212 -10.22 -12.88 -8.50
N LYS A 213 -11.46 -12.43 -8.65
CA LYS A 213 -12.44 -12.49 -7.56
C LYS A 213 -12.86 -13.95 -7.37
N ARG A 214 -12.73 -14.43 -6.14
CA ARG A 214 -13.15 -15.78 -5.78
C ARG A 214 -14.67 -15.84 -5.73
N SER A 215 -15.25 -16.87 -6.36
CA SER A 215 -16.71 -17.11 -6.44
C SER A 215 -17.15 -18.41 -5.74
N ARG A 216 -16.25 -19.08 -5.00
CA ARG A 216 -16.49 -20.38 -4.34
C ARG A 216 -17.52 -20.25 -3.22
N PHE A 217 -18.53 -21.12 -3.22
CA PHE A 217 -19.53 -21.34 -2.19
C PHE A 217 -19.86 -22.84 -2.10
N LEU A 218 -20.52 -23.31 -1.04
CA LEU A 218 -20.96 -24.69 -0.89
C LEU A 218 -22.18 -24.95 -1.78
N THR A 219 -22.06 -25.95 -2.64
CA THR A 219 -23.15 -26.39 -3.52
C THR A 219 -24.15 -27.27 -2.77
N ARG A 220 -25.27 -27.60 -3.40
CA ARG A 220 -26.32 -28.48 -2.83
C ARG A 220 -25.75 -29.86 -2.48
N GLU A 221 -24.91 -30.38 -3.37
CA GLU A 221 -24.29 -31.71 -3.25
C GLU A 221 -23.27 -31.79 -2.12
N GLU A 222 -22.61 -30.69 -1.82
CA GLU A 222 -21.57 -30.63 -0.78
C GLU A 222 -22.14 -30.44 0.63
N LEU A 223 -23.32 -29.84 0.78
CA LEU A 223 -23.91 -29.55 2.09
C LEU A 223 -24.11 -30.77 2.97
N PRO A 224 -24.60 -31.94 2.50
CA PRO A 224 -24.76 -33.11 3.37
C PRO A 224 -23.45 -33.59 3.98
N ALA A 225 -22.37 -33.64 3.19
CA ALA A 225 -21.06 -34.03 3.67
C ALA A 225 -20.47 -32.97 4.63
N PHE A 226 -20.68 -31.70 4.31
CA PHE A 226 -20.27 -30.57 5.17
C PHE A 226 -20.95 -30.64 6.53
N PHE A 227 -22.27 -30.78 6.63
CA PHE A 227 -22.98 -30.84 7.90
C PHE A 227 -22.57 -32.05 8.74
N ARG A 228 -22.45 -33.24 8.15
CA ARG A 228 -21.93 -34.43 8.86
C ARG A 228 -20.55 -34.17 9.47
N ALA A 229 -19.62 -33.60 8.69
CA ALA A 229 -18.28 -33.30 9.17
C ALA A 229 -18.25 -32.22 10.28
N VAL A 230 -19.17 -31.24 10.21
CA VAL A 230 -19.34 -30.21 11.25
C VAL A 230 -19.92 -30.84 12.52
N ASP A 231 -20.93 -31.70 12.41
CA ASP A 231 -21.57 -32.35 13.59
C ASP A 231 -20.61 -33.30 14.31
N GLU A 232 -19.71 -33.98 13.57
CA GLU A 232 -18.66 -34.82 14.13
C GLU A 232 -17.50 -34.03 14.77
N CYS A 233 -17.53 -32.68 14.69
CA CYS A 233 -16.46 -31.86 15.27
C CYS A 233 -16.48 -31.89 16.78
N LYS A 234 -15.42 -32.46 17.39
CA LYS A 234 -15.30 -32.59 18.87
C LYS A 234 -15.23 -31.24 19.60
N ASN A 235 -14.73 -30.20 18.93
CA ASN A 235 -14.67 -28.85 19.49
C ASN A 235 -16.00 -28.13 19.28
N SER A 236 -16.85 -28.13 20.33
CA SER A 236 -18.19 -27.54 20.30
C SER A 236 -18.17 -26.06 19.95
N VAL A 237 -17.21 -25.28 20.51
CA VAL A 237 -17.07 -23.84 20.20
C VAL A 237 -16.78 -23.61 18.73
N ALA A 238 -15.90 -24.41 18.13
CA ALA A 238 -15.57 -24.29 16.70
C ALA A 238 -16.73 -24.76 15.82
N ARG A 239 -17.40 -25.85 16.19
CA ARG A 239 -18.58 -26.38 15.51
C ARG A 239 -19.68 -25.32 15.41
N ASP A 240 -20.06 -24.79 16.57
CA ASP A 240 -21.16 -23.84 16.69
C ASP A 240 -20.84 -22.48 16.03
N TYR A 241 -19.58 -22.05 16.12
CA TYR A 241 -19.08 -20.88 15.38
C TYR A 241 -19.22 -21.08 13.85
N ILE A 242 -18.89 -22.26 13.33
CA ILE A 242 -18.97 -22.56 11.89
C ILE A 242 -20.44 -22.56 11.44
N LYS A 243 -21.33 -23.21 12.19
CA LYS A 243 -22.77 -23.20 11.96
C LYS A 243 -23.32 -21.76 11.99
N MET A 244 -23.01 -20.99 13.06
CA MET A 244 -23.44 -19.60 13.19
C MET A 244 -22.94 -18.71 12.05
N SER A 245 -21.70 -18.92 11.57
CA SER A 245 -21.16 -18.21 10.42
C SER A 245 -21.93 -18.48 9.13
N LEU A 246 -22.40 -19.72 8.94
CA LEU A 246 -23.20 -20.09 7.78
C LEU A 246 -24.61 -19.50 7.85
N VAL A 247 -25.32 -19.68 8.98
CA VAL A 247 -26.75 -19.30 9.10
C VAL A 247 -26.99 -17.81 9.22
N THR A 248 -25.98 -17.02 9.62
CA THR A 248 -26.08 -15.55 9.71
C THR A 248 -25.47 -14.83 8.51
N GLY A 249 -24.56 -15.47 7.79
CA GLY A 249 -23.77 -14.82 6.75
C GLY A 249 -22.93 -13.63 7.24
N ALA A 250 -22.79 -13.43 8.55
CA ALA A 250 -22.07 -12.30 9.12
C ALA A 250 -20.55 -12.36 8.80
N ARG A 251 -19.88 -11.22 8.88
CA ARG A 251 -18.42 -11.21 8.70
C ARG A 251 -17.73 -12.07 9.76
N ARG A 252 -16.71 -12.84 9.34
CA ARG A 252 -15.93 -13.74 10.20
C ARG A 252 -15.57 -13.11 11.56
N SER A 253 -15.00 -11.89 11.53
CA SER A 253 -14.58 -11.19 12.74
C SER A 253 -15.73 -10.86 13.69
N ASN A 254 -16.92 -10.59 13.15
CA ASN A 254 -18.08 -10.26 13.96
C ASN A 254 -18.61 -11.51 14.68
N VAL A 255 -18.71 -12.64 13.97
CA VAL A 255 -19.14 -13.90 14.59
C VAL A 255 -18.14 -14.36 15.65
N LEU A 256 -16.82 -14.29 15.38
CA LEU A 256 -15.79 -14.63 16.36
C LEU A 256 -15.89 -13.82 17.67
N ALA A 257 -16.21 -12.53 17.55
CA ALA A 257 -16.32 -11.61 18.68
C ALA A 257 -17.79 -11.38 19.12
N MET A 258 -18.71 -12.29 18.79
CA MET A 258 -20.13 -12.20 19.17
C MET A 258 -20.29 -12.19 20.68
N ARG A 259 -21.06 -11.26 21.21
CA ARG A 259 -21.26 -11.07 22.66
C ARG A 259 -22.72 -11.30 23.06
N TRP A 260 -22.91 -11.77 24.26
CA TRP A 260 -24.26 -12.01 24.81
C TRP A 260 -25.08 -10.72 24.96
N ASP A 261 -24.45 -9.61 25.34
CA ASP A 261 -25.10 -8.30 25.51
C ASP A 261 -25.59 -7.68 24.18
N GLN A 262 -25.15 -8.21 23.02
CA GLN A 262 -25.57 -7.82 21.68
C GLN A 262 -26.80 -8.59 21.18
N ILE A 263 -27.28 -9.60 21.92
CA ILE A 263 -28.33 -10.51 21.49
C ILE A 263 -29.63 -10.19 22.21
N SER A 264 -30.68 -9.91 21.47
CA SER A 264 -32.04 -9.83 21.99
C SER A 264 -32.82 -11.11 21.63
N PHE A 265 -33.01 -12.00 22.60
CA PHE A 265 -33.83 -13.19 22.40
C PHE A 265 -35.31 -12.85 22.18
N VAL A 266 -35.81 -11.76 22.78
CA VAL A 266 -37.20 -11.31 22.64
C VAL A 266 -37.46 -10.81 21.21
N ARG A 267 -36.55 -9.94 20.68
CA ARG A 267 -36.66 -9.45 19.30
C ARG A 267 -36.10 -10.41 18.26
N LYS A 268 -35.44 -11.48 18.70
CA LYS A 268 -34.71 -12.43 17.84
C LYS A 268 -33.71 -11.72 16.92
N GLU A 269 -32.89 -10.86 17.50
CA GLU A 269 -31.94 -10.00 16.77
C GLU A 269 -30.56 -10.02 17.39
N TRP A 270 -29.55 -9.96 16.55
CA TRP A 270 -28.18 -9.69 16.92
C TRP A 270 -27.75 -8.32 16.43
N THR A 271 -27.44 -7.41 17.34
CA THR A 271 -26.98 -6.04 17.04
C THR A 271 -25.46 -5.99 17.11
N ILE A 272 -24.80 -5.68 15.99
CA ILE A 272 -23.37 -5.45 15.91
C ILE A 272 -23.15 -3.94 15.93
N PRO A 273 -22.65 -3.35 17.02
CA PRO A 273 -22.61 -1.88 17.19
C PRO A 273 -21.60 -1.22 16.26
N GLU A 274 -20.48 -1.89 15.97
CA GLU A 274 -19.45 -1.38 15.06
C GLU A 274 -19.04 -2.45 14.04
N THR A 275 -19.24 -2.16 12.76
CA THR A 275 -18.77 -3.04 11.68
C THR A 275 -17.54 -2.45 10.98
N LYS A 276 -16.91 -3.23 10.10
CA LYS A 276 -15.80 -2.74 9.23
C LYS A 276 -16.18 -1.47 8.43
N ASN A 277 -17.47 -1.22 8.26
CA ASN A 277 -17.99 -0.09 7.50
C ASN A 277 -18.25 1.14 8.38
N GLY A 278 -18.07 1.04 9.71
CA GLY A 278 -18.34 2.11 10.67
C GLY A 278 -19.81 2.28 11.03
N GLU A 279 -20.71 1.47 10.46
CA GLU A 279 -22.16 1.54 10.75
C GLU A 279 -22.60 0.30 11.53
N PRO A 280 -23.57 0.40 12.45
CA PRO A 280 -24.16 -0.74 13.13
C PRO A 280 -24.87 -1.65 12.14
N GLN A 281 -24.98 -2.93 12.48
CA GLN A 281 -25.75 -3.92 11.71
C GLN A 281 -26.63 -4.71 12.64
N ILE A 282 -27.92 -4.83 12.29
CA ILE A 282 -28.85 -5.74 12.95
C ILE A 282 -29.04 -6.97 12.06
N ILE A 283 -28.87 -8.15 12.64
CA ILE A 283 -29.03 -9.44 11.95
C ILE A 283 -30.21 -10.18 12.61
N PRO A 284 -31.27 -10.51 11.85
CA PRO A 284 -32.32 -11.38 12.36
C PRO A 284 -31.78 -12.76 12.73
N LEU A 285 -32.14 -13.26 13.89
CA LEU A 285 -31.77 -14.59 14.35
C LEU A 285 -32.90 -15.58 14.00
N LEU A 286 -32.65 -16.38 12.99
CA LEU A 286 -33.55 -17.45 12.55
C LEU A 286 -33.53 -18.60 13.58
N PRO A 287 -34.52 -19.53 13.54
CA PRO A 287 -34.62 -20.64 14.50
C PRO A 287 -33.30 -21.41 14.68
N GLN A 288 -32.60 -21.72 13.60
CA GLN A 288 -31.30 -22.42 13.63
C GLN A 288 -30.22 -21.65 14.38
N ALA A 289 -30.21 -20.33 14.26
CA ALA A 289 -29.27 -19.49 15.00
C ALA A 289 -29.63 -19.43 16.50
N LEU A 290 -30.93 -19.40 16.83
CA LEU A 290 -31.40 -19.41 18.21
C LEU A 290 -31.13 -20.75 18.89
N GLU A 291 -31.24 -21.90 18.22
CA GLU A 291 -30.85 -23.21 18.69
C GLU A 291 -29.37 -23.26 19.05
N ILE A 292 -28.49 -22.81 18.18
CA ILE A 292 -27.07 -22.73 18.45
C ILE A 292 -26.79 -21.83 19.67
N LEU A 293 -27.48 -20.71 19.81
CA LEU A 293 -27.33 -19.83 20.97
C LEU A 293 -27.84 -20.46 22.27
N ALA A 294 -28.92 -21.24 22.21
CA ALA A 294 -29.44 -21.98 23.35
C ALA A 294 -28.44 -23.06 23.82
N GLU A 295 -27.88 -23.84 22.86
CA GLU A 295 -26.82 -24.81 23.16
C GLU A 295 -25.59 -24.14 23.79
N ARG A 296 -25.16 -23.02 23.25
CA ARG A 296 -24.01 -22.24 23.78
C ARG A 296 -24.31 -21.65 25.16
N LYS A 297 -25.56 -21.26 25.45
CA LYS A 297 -25.96 -20.74 26.75
C LYS A 297 -26.02 -21.82 27.84
N ALA A 298 -26.21 -23.06 27.44
CA ALA A 298 -26.14 -24.22 28.35
C ALA A 298 -24.69 -24.66 28.65
N ASP A 299 -23.69 -24.18 27.90
CA ASP A 299 -22.27 -24.46 28.11
C ASP A 299 -21.71 -23.49 29.17
N PRO A 300 -21.23 -24.01 30.33
CA PRO A 300 -20.73 -23.19 31.43
C PRO A 300 -19.58 -22.26 31.03
N ASP A 301 -18.69 -22.71 30.14
CA ASP A 301 -17.57 -21.91 29.68
C ASP A 301 -18.02 -20.72 28.84
N ALA A 302 -19.15 -20.83 28.13
CA ALA A 302 -19.70 -19.77 27.33
C ALA A 302 -20.54 -18.76 28.09
N VAL A 303 -21.28 -19.24 29.12
CA VAL A 303 -22.22 -18.39 29.86
C VAL A 303 -21.55 -17.49 30.88
N ASN A 304 -20.41 -17.90 31.42
CA ASN A 304 -19.66 -17.17 32.44
C ASN A 304 -18.79 -16.04 31.88
N GLY A 305 -18.74 -15.88 30.57
CA GLY A 305 -17.98 -14.83 29.89
C GLY A 305 -18.84 -13.92 29.00
N PRO A 306 -18.29 -12.82 28.51
CA PRO A 306 -19.05 -11.89 27.65
C PRO A 306 -19.27 -12.42 26.24
N PHE A 307 -18.53 -13.45 25.81
CA PHE A 307 -18.52 -13.94 24.43
C PHE A 307 -19.28 -15.24 24.23
N VAL A 308 -20.02 -15.36 23.15
CA VAL A 308 -20.71 -16.59 22.73
C VAL A 308 -19.72 -17.70 22.37
N PHE A 309 -18.58 -17.33 21.81
CA PHE A 309 -17.50 -18.25 21.42
C PHE A 309 -16.22 -17.92 22.20
N PRO A 310 -16.15 -18.34 23.49
CA PRO A 310 -15.02 -18.02 24.35
C PRO A 310 -13.74 -18.75 23.96
N SER A 311 -12.61 -18.22 24.42
CA SER A 311 -11.28 -18.83 24.30
C SER A 311 -10.39 -18.34 25.44
N THR A 312 -9.45 -19.15 25.86
CA THR A 312 -8.44 -18.83 26.90
C THR A 312 -7.34 -17.87 26.38
N GLY A 313 -7.32 -17.53 25.11
CA GLY A 313 -6.35 -16.60 24.53
C GLY A 313 -6.57 -15.15 24.96
N ALA A 314 -5.57 -14.29 24.73
CA ALA A 314 -5.55 -12.87 25.14
C ALA A 314 -6.78 -12.03 24.71
N LYS A 315 -7.54 -12.48 23.73
CA LYS A 315 -8.77 -11.80 23.27
C LYS A 315 -10.03 -12.23 24.01
N GLY A 316 -9.95 -13.28 24.82
CA GLY A 316 -11.09 -13.88 25.53
C GLY A 316 -12.12 -14.58 24.61
N HIS A 317 -11.97 -14.48 23.29
CA HIS A 317 -12.86 -15.14 22.32
C HIS A 317 -12.07 -15.94 21.29
N LEU A 318 -12.75 -16.83 20.57
CA LEU A 318 -12.19 -17.61 19.47
C LEU A 318 -11.57 -16.69 18.41
N VAL A 319 -10.32 -16.93 18.04
CA VAL A 319 -9.62 -16.12 17.02
C VAL A 319 -9.70 -16.76 15.64
N GLU A 320 -9.39 -18.05 15.55
CA GLU A 320 -9.48 -18.83 14.32
C GLU A 320 -9.52 -20.31 14.62
N PRO A 321 -10.58 -21.04 14.25
CA PRO A 321 -10.69 -22.50 14.46
C PRO A 321 -9.93 -23.27 13.38
N LYS A 322 -8.66 -22.94 13.13
CA LYS A 322 -7.88 -23.43 11.99
C LYS A 322 -7.84 -24.97 11.92
N ARG A 323 -7.47 -25.63 13.01
CA ARG A 323 -7.35 -27.11 13.06
C ARG A 323 -8.72 -27.79 12.86
N ALA A 324 -9.77 -27.30 13.54
CA ALA A 324 -11.12 -27.85 13.39
C ALA A 324 -11.61 -27.66 11.95
N TRP A 325 -11.40 -26.48 11.36
CA TRP A 325 -11.78 -26.20 9.99
C TRP A 325 -11.03 -27.06 8.97
N GLU A 326 -9.74 -27.30 9.14
CA GLU A 326 -8.94 -28.20 8.30
C GLU A 326 -9.48 -29.63 8.35
N THR A 327 -9.81 -30.13 9.54
CA THR A 327 -10.39 -31.46 9.71
C THR A 327 -11.76 -31.59 9.03
N ILE A 328 -12.62 -30.59 9.22
CA ILE A 328 -13.96 -30.55 8.59
C ILE A 328 -13.84 -30.54 7.07
N ARG A 329 -13.00 -29.67 6.50
CA ARG A 329 -12.81 -29.59 5.05
C ARG A 329 -12.35 -30.91 4.43
N LYS A 330 -11.36 -31.54 5.09
CA LYS A 330 -10.83 -32.85 4.65
C LYS A 330 -11.89 -33.94 4.71
N LYS A 331 -12.65 -34.04 5.81
CA LYS A 331 -13.72 -35.01 5.97
C LYS A 331 -14.87 -34.82 4.95
N ALA A 332 -15.19 -33.58 4.64
CA ALA A 332 -16.25 -33.23 3.73
C ALA A 332 -15.84 -33.21 2.23
N GLY A 333 -14.54 -33.39 1.92
CA GLY A 333 -14.04 -33.32 0.54
C GLY A 333 -14.09 -31.91 -0.08
N ILE A 334 -14.01 -30.86 0.76
CA ILE A 334 -14.13 -29.44 0.34
C ILE A 334 -12.86 -28.65 0.71
N GLU A 335 -11.70 -29.20 0.44
CA GLU A 335 -10.41 -28.66 0.88
C GLU A 335 -10.10 -27.26 0.36
N ASP A 336 -10.68 -26.89 -0.76
CA ASP A 336 -10.56 -25.55 -1.37
C ASP A 336 -11.43 -24.50 -0.68
N VAL A 337 -12.44 -24.86 0.13
CA VAL A 337 -13.36 -23.93 0.80
C VAL A 337 -12.67 -23.23 1.98
N ARG A 338 -12.83 -21.90 2.09
CA ARG A 338 -12.34 -21.08 3.20
C ARG A 338 -13.49 -20.70 4.14
N LEU A 339 -13.17 -20.41 5.39
CA LEU A 339 -14.20 -19.93 6.35
C LEU A 339 -15.02 -18.73 5.83
N HIS A 340 -14.40 -17.82 5.08
CA HIS A 340 -15.13 -16.70 4.49
C HIS A 340 -16.10 -17.10 3.36
N ASP A 341 -15.92 -18.29 2.79
CA ASP A 341 -16.80 -18.79 1.74
C ASP A 341 -18.15 -19.25 2.33
N LEU A 342 -18.25 -19.50 3.67
CA LEU A 342 -19.55 -19.72 4.33
C LEU A 342 -20.49 -18.52 4.18
N ARG A 343 -19.97 -17.31 4.34
CA ARG A 343 -20.75 -16.10 4.07
C ARG A 343 -21.11 -15.95 2.59
N ARG A 344 -20.23 -16.39 1.68
CA ARG A 344 -20.57 -16.45 0.26
C ARG A 344 -21.63 -17.48 -0.03
N THR A 345 -21.55 -18.62 0.65
CA THR A 345 -22.61 -19.65 0.58
C THR A 345 -23.95 -19.06 0.96
N PHE A 346 -24.05 -18.40 2.13
CA PHE A 346 -25.28 -17.73 2.54
C PHE A 346 -25.82 -16.75 1.49
N GLY A 347 -24.97 -15.86 0.97
CA GLY A 347 -25.36 -14.89 -0.06
C GLY A 347 -25.74 -15.54 -1.39
N ALA A 348 -25.04 -16.61 -1.80
CA ALA A 348 -25.38 -17.38 -3.00
C ALA A 348 -26.74 -18.07 -2.85
N TRP A 349 -26.99 -18.73 -1.72
CA TRP A 349 -28.27 -19.40 -1.45
C TRP A 349 -29.45 -18.41 -1.36
N MET A 350 -29.25 -17.22 -0.81
CA MET A 350 -30.27 -16.15 -0.89
C MET A 350 -30.56 -15.77 -2.36
N ALA A 351 -29.53 -15.63 -3.19
CA ALA A 351 -29.73 -15.37 -4.62
C ALA A 351 -30.48 -16.53 -5.31
N GLY A 352 -30.10 -17.77 -4.99
CA GLY A 352 -30.77 -18.98 -5.48
C GLY A 352 -32.25 -19.09 -5.06
N SER A 353 -32.64 -18.52 -3.91
CA SER A 353 -34.04 -18.42 -3.47
C SER A 353 -34.82 -17.24 -4.06
N GLY A 354 -34.26 -16.52 -5.04
CA GLY A 354 -34.90 -15.38 -5.70
C GLY A 354 -34.83 -14.04 -4.96
N ALA A 355 -34.05 -13.94 -3.90
CA ALA A 355 -33.87 -12.66 -3.20
C ALA A 355 -33.18 -11.64 -4.11
N ASN A 356 -33.71 -10.42 -4.17
CA ASN A 356 -33.08 -9.36 -4.96
C ASN A 356 -31.75 -8.89 -4.36
N LEU A 357 -30.88 -8.31 -5.20
CA LEU A 357 -29.53 -7.86 -4.79
C LEU A 357 -29.54 -6.84 -3.67
N SER A 358 -30.59 -6.02 -3.52
CA SER A 358 -30.71 -5.04 -2.44
C SER A 358 -30.91 -5.73 -1.08
N ILE A 359 -31.79 -6.74 -1.03
CA ILE A 359 -32.01 -7.54 0.19
C ILE A 359 -30.74 -8.30 0.57
N ILE A 360 -30.08 -8.96 -0.39
CA ILE A 360 -28.81 -9.66 -0.18
C ILE A 360 -27.74 -8.67 0.34
N GLY A 361 -27.63 -7.50 -0.31
CA GLY A 361 -26.68 -6.46 0.09
C GLY A 361 -26.91 -5.97 1.51
N LYS A 362 -28.18 -5.73 1.90
CA LYS A 362 -28.58 -5.32 3.26
C LYS A 362 -28.28 -6.41 4.27
N SER A 363 -28.65 -7.66 4.00
CA SER A 363 -28.39 -8.82 4.86
C SER A 363 -26.88 -8.99 5.12
N LEU A 364 -26.06 -8.86 4.08
CA LEU A 364 -24.61 -8.96 4.16
C LEU A 364 -23.91 -7.65 4.58
N ASN A 365 -24.61 -6.57 4.84
CA ASN A 365 -24.04 -5.24 5.14
C ASN A 365 -22.96 -4.84 4.11
N HIS A 366 -23.34 -4.81 2.83
CA HIS A 366 -22.50 -4.30 1.75
C HIS A 366 -22.80 -2.81 1.52
N LYS A 367 -21.76 -1.94 1.55
CA LYS A 367 -21.92 -0.51 1.23
C LYS A 367 -22.26 -0.25 -0.24
N SER A 368 -21.92 -1.15 -1.13
CA SER A 368 -22.12 -1.01 -2.57
C SER A 368 -22.76 -2.25 -3.15
N LEU A 369 -23.81 -2.06 -3.94
CA LEU A 369 -24.44 -3.10 -4.74
C LEU A 369 -23.46 -3.79 -5.69
N TYR A 370 -22.41 -3.11 -6.12
CA TYR A 370 -21.33 -3.70 -6.91
C TYR A 370 -20.66 -4.90 -6.24
N THR A 371 -20.55 -4.89 -4.91
CA THR A 371 -20.03 -6.02 -4.14
C THR A 371 -21.01 -7.20 -4.16
N THR A 372 -22.31 -6.93 -4.20
CA THR A 372 -23.38 -7.92 -4.21
C THR A 372 -23.58 -8.55 -5.59
N LYS A 373 -23.23 -7.83 -6.69
CA LYS A 373 -23.28 -8.38 -8.07
C LYS A 373 -22.49 -9.67 -8.27
N THR A 374 -21.59 -10.01 -7.35
CA THR A 374 -20.89 -11.29 -7.40
C THR A 374 -21.85 -12.47 -7.25
N TYR A 375 -22.95 -12.30 -6.53
CA TYR A 375 -23.97 -13.36 -6.31
C TYR A 375 -24.94 -13.52 -7.47
N ASP A 376 -25.15 -12.49 -8.27
CA ASP A 376 -26.02 -12.45 -9.44
C ASP A 376 -25.67 -13.51 -10.53
N ARG A 377 -24.41 -13.93 -10.53
CA ARG A 377 -23.87 -14.85 -11.54
C ARG A 377 -23.76 -16.30 -11.07
N LEU A 378 -24.16 -16.59 -9.84
CA LEU A 378 -23.87 -17.88 -9.20
C LEU A 378 -24.97 -18.93 -9.42
N TRP A 379 -26.20 -18.49 -9.78
CA TRP A 379 -27.34 -19.37 -9.98
C TRP A 379 -28.05 -19.05 -11.29
N ILE A 380 -28.25 -20.08 -12.13
CA ILE A 380 -29.02 -19.97 -13.37
C ILE A 380 -30.49 -20.32 -13.13
N ASP A 381 -30.79 -21.09 -12.08
CA ASP A 381 -32.13 -21.58 -11.80
C ASP A 381 -33.16 -20.46 -11.58
N PRO A 382 -32.92 -19.41 -10.80
CA PRO A 382 -33.87 -18.29 -10.70
C PRO A 382 -34.13 -17.58 -12.04
N VAL A 383 -33.11 -17.52 -12.91
CA VAL A 383 -33.28 -16.97 -14.27
C VAL A 383 -34.17 -17.87 -15.09
N ARG A 384 -33.96 -19.19 -15.02
CA ARG A 384 -34.77 -20.19 -15.71
C ARG A 384 -36.24 -20.12 -15.27
N GLU A 385 -36.48 -20.15 -13.95
CA GLU A 385 -37.84 -20.05 -13.38
C GLU A 385 -38.55 -18.75 -13.80
N ALA A 386 -37.84 -17.62 -13.76
CA ALA A 386 -38.39 -16.34 -14.23
C ALA A 386 -38.73 -16.38 -15.74
N MET A 387 -37.86 -16.98 -16.54
CA MET A 387 -38.11 -17.16 -17.99
C MET A 387 -39.27 -18.10 -18.25
N GLU A 388 -39.37 -19.23 -17.56
CA GLU A 388 -40.45 -20.19 -17.67
C GLU A 388 -41.81 -19.54 -17.34
N LYS A 389 -41.83 -18.76 -16.22
CA LYS A 389 -43.02 -18.00 -15.81
C LYS A 389 -43.42 -16.95 -16.86
N ALA A 390 -42.44 -16.20 -17.37
CA ALA A 390 -42.68 -15.19 -18.40
C ALA A 390 -43.20 -15.84 -19.71
N VAL A 391 -42.54 -16.89 -20.17
CA VAL A 391 -42.93 -17.63 -21.38
C VAL A 391 -44.34 -18.26 -21.21
N GLY A 392 -44.61 -18.89 -20.05
CA GLY A 392 -45.93 -19.41 -19.73
C GLY A 392 -47.03 -18.33 -19.80
N SER A 393 -46.75 -17.13 -19.26
CA SER A 393 -47.66 -15.99 -19.33
C SER A 393 -47.90 -15.52 -20.77
N ILE A 394 -46.86 -15.46 -21.60
CA ILE A 394 -46.94 -15.08 -23.00
C ILE A 394 -47.82 -16.09 -23.78
N PHE A 395 -47.59 -17.39 -23.61
CA PHE A 395 -48.37 -18.42 -24.28
C PHE A 395 -49.85 -18.42 -23.83
N THR A 396 -50.09 -18.20 -22.52
CA THR A 396 -51.44 -18.08 -21.97
C THR A 396 -52.16 -16.86 -22.57
N ALA A 397 -51.51 -15.72 -22.63
CA ALA A 397 -52.07 -14.49 -23.22
C ALA A 397 -52.30 -14.62 -24.75
N GLY A 398 -51.43 -15.40 -25.42
CA GLY A 398 -51.56 -15.69 -26.86
C GLY A 398 -52.61 -16.75 -27.24
N GLY A 399 -53.33 -17.31 -26.26
CA GLY A 399 -54.32 -18.35 -26.49
C GLY A 399 -53.74 -19.72 -26.90
N SER A 400 -52.43 -19.90 -26.79
CA SER A 400 -51.73 -21.15 -27.11
C SER A 400 -51.55 -21.98 -25.85
N ARG A 401 -52.16 -23.19 -25.79
CA ARG A 401 -51.88 -24.15 -24.71
C ARG A 401 -50.47 -24.73 -24.92
N SER A 402 -49.58 -24.59 -23.92
CA SER A 402 -48.36 -25.38 -23.89
C SER A 402 -48.73 -26.88 -23.85
N ARG A 403 -48.31 -27.64 -24.84
CA ARG A 403 -48.37 -29.10 -24.84
C ARG A 403 -47.32 -29.69 -23.88
#